data_06f2c564b0d34dc99663f48ac3240f83
#
_entry.id   06f2c564b0d34dc99663f48ac3240f83
#
_cell.length_a   1.000
_cell.length_b   1.000
_cell.length_c   1.000
_cell.angle_alpha   90.00
_cell.angle_beta   90.00
_cell.angle_gamma   90.00
#
_symmetry.space_group_name_H-M   'P 1'
#
loop_
_entity.id
_entity.type
_entity.pdbx_description
1 polymer ?
#
loop_
_entity_poly.entity_id
_entity_poly.type
_entity_poly.pdbx_seq_one_letter_code
_entity_poly.pdbx_strand_id
1 'polypeptide(L)'
;MNTTVMLIDDHAIMRMGLKSLLDTYADIKVVADAEGGEETVRTALAKKPDVIVMDLMMPVMDGMESTRRILAEWPDAKILILTTYGTADAIGHTLEAGAKGAMMKNAELDELVAAIKKVARGERFIDAEISQMLSENPPIPELSPRQRQILESVTRGLSNEEIAKMLGIGLSVEKEHVRATFAKIGAANRSEAVAIALRKHLLKI
;
A
#
# COMPACT_ATOMS: atom_id res chain seq x y z
N MET A 1 -7.10 -29.92 -4.31
CA MET A 1 -7.21 -28.80 -5.27
C MET A 1 -5.95 -27.98 -5.16
N ASN A 2 -5.34 -27.59 -6.27
CA ASN A 2 -4.13 -26.76 -6.23
C ASN A 2 -4.53 -25.30 -6.04
N THR A 3 -3.84 -24.61 -5.14
CA THR A 3 -3.99 -23.16 -4.99
C THR A 3 -3.35 -22.45 -6.18
N THR A 4 -4.15 -21.73 -6.94
CA THR A 4 -3.68 -20.96 -8.10
C THR A 4 -3.14 -19.59 -7.65
N VAL A 5 -1.96 -19.21 -8.16
CA VAL A 5 -1.25 -18.00 -7.77
C VAL A 5 -0.94 -17.16 -9.00
N MET A 6 -1.10 -15.85 -8.90
CA MET A 6 -0.56 -14.88 -9.83
C MET A 6 0.57 -14.11 -9.14
N LEU A 7 1.70 -13.94 -9.83
CA LEU A 7 2.86 -13.19 -9.34
C LEU A 7 2.93 -11.82 -10.02
N ILE A 8 3.11 -10.76 -9.24
CA ILE A 8 3.23 -9.39 -9.74
C ILE A 8 4.46 -8.74 -9.11
N ASP A 9 5.45 -8.43 -9.93
CA ASP A 9 6.72 -7.82 -9.50
C ASP A 9 7.38 -7.21 -10.74
N ASP A 10 7.98 -6.04 -10.67
CA ASP A 10 8.67 -5.42 -11.80
C ASP A 10 10.05 -6.05 -12.08
N HIS A 11 10.58 -6.82 -11.14
CA HIS A 11 11.85 -7.52 -11.27
C HIS A 11 11.67 -8.91 -11.91
N ALA A 12 11.99 -9.05 -13.20
CA ALA A 12 11.83 -10.31 -13.95
C ALA A 12 12.51 -11.52 -13.28
N ILE A 13 13.73 -11.34 -12.75
CA ILE A 13 14.48 -12.41 -12.08
C ILE A 13 13.74 -12.89 -10.83
N MET A 14 13.16 -11.97 -10.04
CA MET A 14 12.38 -12.31 -8.86
C MET A 14 11.13 -13.11 -9.23
N ARG A 15 10.38 -12.67 -10.26
CA ARG A 15 9.20 -13.40 -10.75
C ARG A 15 9.56 -14.82 -11.20
N MET A 16 10.61 -14.96 -12.01
CA MET A 16 11.09 -16.27 -12.49
C MET A 16 11.54 -17.17 -11.35
N GLY A 17 12.28 -16.61 -10.39
CA GLY A 17 12.74 -17.33 -9.20
C GLY A 17 11.59 -17.83 -8.34
N LEU A 18 10.67 -16.94 -7.97
CA LEU A 18 9.47 -17.29 -7.19
C LEU A 18 8.61 -18.33 -7.90
N LYS A 19 8.41 -18.21 -9.21
CA LYS A 19 7.67 -19.19 -9.98
C LYS A 19 8.34 -20.56 -9.90
N SER A 20 9.64 -20.64 -10.16
CA SER A 20 10.38 -21.91 -10.09
C SER A 20 10.32 -22.54 -8.71
N LEU A 21 10.43 -21.72 -7.65
CA LEU A 21 10.37 -22.20 -6.26
C LEU A 21 8.95 -22.67 -5.90
N LEU A 22 7.92 -21.91 -6.24
CA LEU A 22 6.53 -22.29 -5.96
C LEU A 22 6.09 -23.53 -6.75
N ASP A 23 6.60 -23.74 -7.96
CA ASP A 23 6.31 -24.91 -8.79
C ASP A 23 6.90 -26.22 -8.17
N THR A 24 7.78 -26.15 -7.15
CA THR A 24 8.24 -27.33 -6.38
C THR A 24 7.17 -27.87 -5.43
N TYR A 25 6.13 -27.07 -5.11
CA TYR A 25 5.04 -27.48 -4.24
C TYR A 25 3.86 -28.04 -5.07
N ALA A 26 3.56 -29.30 -4.90
CA ALA A 26 2.54 -30.01 -5.69
C ALA A 26 1.11 -29.41 -5.58
N ASP A 27 0.85 -28.66 -4.51
CA ASP A 27 -0.46 -28.06 -4.21
C ASP A 27 -0.54 -26.56 -4.52
N ILE A 28 0.49 -25.98 -5.16
CA ILE A 28 0.52 -24.60 -5.65
C ILE A 28 0.75 -24.62 -7.16
N LYS A 29 0.10 -23.70 -7.87
CA LYS A 29 0.30 -23.52 -9.30
C LYS A 29 0.32 -22.05 -9.67
N VAL A 30 1.44 -21.56 -10.19
CA VAL A 30 1.50 -20.22 -10.78
C VAL A 30 0.82 -20.23 -12.14
N VAL A 31 -0.29 -19.49 -12.26
CA VAL A 31 -1.14 -19.48 -13.47
C VAL A 31 -0.97 -18.23 -14.32
N ALA A 32 -0.33 -17.20 -13.77
CA ALA A 32 -0.02 -15.96 -14.47
C ALA A 32 1.08 -15.19 -13.74
N ASP A 33 1.74 -14.29 -14.45
CA ASP A 33 2.61 -13.26 -13.90
C ASP A 33 2.45 -11.94 -14.68
N ALA A 34 2.83 -10.81 -14.06
CA ALA A 34 2.82 -9.49 -14.68
C ALA A 34 3.91 -8.61 -14.06
N GLU A 35 4.33 -7.57 -14.81
CA GLU A 35 5.38 -6.62 -14.38
C GLU A 35 4.83 -5.41 -13.63
N GLY A 36 3.52 -5.21 -13.61
CA GLY A 36 2.87 -4.03 -13.04
C GLY A 36 1.93 -3.34 -14.03
N GLY A 37 1.46 -2.14 -13.66
CA GLY A 37 0.62 -1.31 -14.53
C GLY A 37 -0.77 -1.89 -14.83
N GLU A 38 -1.39 -1.40 -15.90
CA GLU A 38 -2.74 -1.82 -16.35
C GLU A 38 -2.83 -3.31 -16.70
N GLU A 39 -1.72 -3.91 -17.13
CA GLU A 39 -1.68 -5.34 -17.43
C GLU A 39 -1.96 -6.20 -16.20
N THR A 40 -1.48 -5.78 -15.05
CA THR A 40 -1.74 -6.43 -13.76
C THR A 40 -3.24 -6.58 -13.49
N VAL A 41 -3.99 -5.47 -13.60
CA VAL A 41 -5.43 -5.46 -13.35
C VAL A 41 -6.15 -6.36 -14.36
N ARG A 42 -5.87 -6.17 -15.65
CA ARG A 42 -6.48 -6.96 -16.72
C ARG A 42 -6.23 -8.46 -16.55
N THR A 43 -4.99 -8.85 -16.25
CA THR A 43 -4.61 -10.26 -16.09
C THR A 43 -5.24 -10.87 -14.84
N ALA A 44 -5.27 -10.16 -13.72
CA ALA A 44 -5.93 -10.60 -12.50
C ALA A 44 -7.43 -10.87 -12.72
N LEU A 45 -8.12 -9.94 -13.38
CA LEU A 45 -9.55 -10.06 -13.68
C LEU A 45 -9.86 -11.22 -14.67
N ALA A 46 -8.97 -11.46 -15.63
CA ALA A 46 -9.13 -12.53 -16.60
C ALA A 46 -8.84 -13.93 -16.01
N LYS A 47 -7.82 -14.03 -15.14
CA LYS A 47 -7.36 -15.32 -14.60
C LYS A 47 -8.04 -15.70 -13.30
N LYS A 48 -8.46 -14.73 -12.49
CA LYS A 48 -9.08 -14.91 -11.16
C LYS A 48 -8.38 -15.97 -10.31
N PRO A 49 -7.07 -15.81 -10.03
CA PRO A 49 -6.33 -16.78 -9.22
C PRO A 49 -6.87 -16.82 -7.79
N ASP A 50 -6.60 -17.91 -7.06
CA ASP A 50 -6.97 -17.98 -5.64
C ASP A 50 -6.21 -16.95 -4.78
N VAL A 51 -4.97 -16.61 -5.17
CA VAL A 51 -4.15 -15.59 -4.50
C VAL A 51 -3.34 -14.80 -5.52
N ILE A 52 -3.28 -13.49 -5.33
CA ILE A 52 -2.36 -12.58 -6.02
C ILE A 52 -1.24 -12.26 -5.05
N VAL A 53 -0.01 -12.63 -5.38
CA VAL A 53 1.21 -12.21 -4.66
C VAL A 53 1.79 -11.02 -5.42
N MET A 54 1.87 -9.87 -4.77
CA MET A 54 2.14 -8.60 -5.44
C MET A 54 3.19 -7.78 -4.71
N ASP A 55 4.20 -7.30 -5.45
CA ASP A 55 5.11 -6.29 -4.92
C ASP A 55 4.36 -4.98 -4.66
N LEU A 56 4.76 -4.32 -3.58
CA LEU A 56 4.25 -3.01 -3.21
C LEU A 56 4.87 -1.89 -4.07
N MET A 57 6.17 -1.97 -4.33
CA MET A 57 6.94 -0.91 -4.95
C MET A 57 7.20 -1.20 -6.42
N MET A 58 6.32 -0.74 -7.29
CA MET A 58 6.45 -0.90 -8.74
C MET A 58 6.37 0.46 -9.45
N PRO A 59 7.07 0.65 -10.58
CA PRO A 59 6.96 1.87 -11.38
C PRO A 59 5.57 1.98 -12.03
N VAL A 60 5.17 3.22 -12.36
CA VAL A 60 3.93 3.59 -13.04
C VAL A 60 2.68 3.39 -12.18
N MET A 61 2.42 2.17 -11.71
CA MET A 61 1.29 1.82 -10.82
C MET A 61 1.82 0.93 -9.72
N ASP A 62 1.82 1.43 -8.49
CA ASP A 62 2.27 0.68 -7.32
C ASP A 62 1.27 -0.40 -6.89
N GLY A 63 1.69 -1.24 -5.92
CA GLY A 63 0.86 -2.33 -5.42
C GLY A 63 -0.39 -1.85 -4.70
N MET A 64 -0.37 -0.66 -4.09
CA MET A 64 -1.54 -0.07 -3.44
C MET A 64 -2.62 0.31 -4.47
N GLU A 65 -2.23 1.04 -5.52
CA GLU A 65 -3.17 1.44 -6.59
C GLU A 65 -3.67 0.20 -7.35
N SER A 66 -2.78 -0.77 -7.63
CA SER A 66 -3.16 -2.04 -8.24
C SER A 66 -4.18 -2.80 -7.38
N THR A 67 -3.97 -2.85 -6.05
CA THR A 67 -4.90 -3.46 -5.10
C THR A 67 -6.27 -2.79 -5.15
N ARG A 68 -6.31 -1.45 -5.10
CA ARG A 68 -7.57 -0.68 -5.16
C ARG A 68 -8.35 -0.99 -6.45
N ARG A 69 -7.69 -0.97 -7.59
CA ARG A 69 -8.34 -1.21 -8.89
C ARG A 69 -8.82 -2.64 -9.04
N ILE A 70 -8.02 -3.62 -8.64
CA ILE A 70 -8.45 -5.02 -8.67
C ILE A 70 -9.68 -5.21 -7.79
N LEU A 71 -9.66 -4.71 -6.54
CA LEU A 71 -10.77 -4.88 -5.60
C LEU A 71 -12.02 -4.08 -5.98
N ALA A 72 -11.88 -2.98 -6.72
CA ALA A 72 -13.03 -2.25 -7.25
C ALA A 72 -13.84 -3.06 -8.27
N GLU A 73 -13.18 -3.88 -9.10
CA GLU A 73 -13.82 -4.71 -10.12
C GLU A 73 -14.04 -6.17 -9.65
N TRP A 74 -13.21 -6.63 -8.73
CA TRP A 74 -13.30 -7.97 -8.14
C TRP A 74 -13.09 -7.91 -6.62
N PRO A 75 -14.16 -7.59 -5.83
CA PRO A 75 -14.09 -7.40 -4.37
C PRO A 75 -13.61 -8.63 -3.58
N ASP A 76 -13.78 -9.83 -4.14
CA ASP A 76 -13.37 -11.09 -3.50
C ASP A 76 -11.91 -11.48 -3.77
N ALA A 77 -11.15 -10.66 -4.50
CA ALA A 77 -9.74 -10.91 -4.77
C ALA A 77 -8.94 -11.00 -3.47
N LYS A 78 -8.05 -11.98 -3.40
CA LYS A 78 -7.20 -12.21 -2.24
C LYS A 78 -5.78 -11.83 -2.60
N ILE A 79 -5.31 -10.73 -2.00
CA ILE A 79 -4.03 -10.12 -2.32
C ILE A 79 -3.10 -10.25 -1.12
N LEU A 80 -1.92 -10.84 -1.34
CA LEU A 80 -0.79 -10.90 -0.43
C LEU A 80 0.31 -9.98 -0.95
N ILE A 81 0.62 -8.95 -0.20
CA ILE A 81 1.73 -8.05 -0.51
C ILE A 81 3.05 -8.71 -0.12
N LEU A 82 4.01 -8.70 -1.03
CA LEU A 82 5.36 -9.19 -0.83
C LEU A 82 6.34 -8.05 -1.15
N THR A 83 7.02 -7.49 -0.14
CA THR A 83 7.84 -6.29 -0.32
C THR A 83 9.23 -6.38 0.30
N THR A 84 10.23 -5.76 -0.33
CA THR A 84 11.58 -5.62 0.25
C THR A 84 11.69 -4.36 1.11
N TYR A 85 11.06 -3.28 0.64
CA TYR A 85 11.09 -1.97 1.29
C TYR A 85 9.69 -1.36 1.18
N GLY A 86 8.98 -1.33 2.28
CA GLY A 86 7.71 -0.62 2.36
C GLY A 86 7.71 0.30 3.58
N THR A 87 7.21 1.52 3.44
CA THR A 87 6.92 2.32 4.62
C THR A 87 5.69 1.73 5.33
N ALA A 88 5.63 1.87 6.66
CA ALA A 88 4.45 1.47 7.42
C ALA A 88 3.16 2.07 6.83
N ASP A 89 3.23 3.32 6.33
CA ASP A 89 2.09 3.98 5.69
C ASP A 89 1.65 3.27 4.40
N ALA A 90 2.59 2.93 3.50
CA ALA A 90 2.26 2.27 2.23
C ALA A 90 1.68 0.86 2.45
N ILE A 91 2.29 0.08 3.35
CA ILE A 91 1.79 -1.25 3.73
C ILE A 91 0.43 -1.13 4.40
N GLY A 92 0.29 -0.23 5.38
CA GLY A 92 -0.94 -0.02 6.12
C GLY A 92 -2.11 0.40 5.22
N HIS A 93 -1.90 1.37 4.33
CA HIS A 93 -2.93 1.79 3.37
C HIS A 93 -3.31 0.68 2.39
N THR A 94 -2.37 -0.19 2.00
CA THR A 94 -2.68 -1.33 1.13
C THR A 94 -3.52 -2.38 1.86
N LEU A 95 -3.25 -2.60 3.14
CA LEU A 95 -4.07 -3.46 4.00
C LEU A 95 -5.46 -2.86 4.24
N GLU A 96 -5.57 -1.54 4.47
CA GLU A 96 -6.83 -0.81 4.58
C GLU A 96 -7.64 -0.83 3.28
N ALA A 97 -6.98 -0.77 2.13
CA ALA A 97 -7.60 -0.93 0.82
C ALA A 97 -8.18 -2.33 0.58
N GLY A 98 -7.85 -3.32 1.43
CA GLY A 98 -8.44 -4.64 1.43
C GLY A 98 -7.48 -5.80 1.12
N ALA A 99 -6.18 -5.56 0.99
CA ALA A 99 -5.21 -6.64 0.91
C ALA A 99 -5.35 -7.57 2.12
N LYS A 100 -5.28 -8.88 1.90
CA LYS A 100 -5.48 -9.91 2.93
C LYS A 100 -4.23 -10.20 3.73
N GLY A 101 -3.06 -9.80 3.22
CA GLY A 101 -1.81 -10.01 3.94
C GLY A 101 -0.67 -9.17 3.42
N ALA A 102 0.39 -9.13 4.23
CA ALA A 102 1.66 -8.52 3.88
C ALA A 102 2.82 -9.30 4.50
N MET A 103 3.90 -9.44 3.76
CA MET A 103 5.09 -10.20 4.11
C MET A 103 6.33 -9.55 3.50
N MET A 104 7.47 -9.69 4.18
CA MET A 104 8.75 -9.24 3.64
C MET A 104 9.31 -10.24 2.62
N LYS A 105 10.01 -9.74 1.58
CA LYS A 105 10.63 -10.60 0.54
C LYS A 105 11.84 -11.41 1.04
N ASN A 106 12.39 -11.10 2.21
CA ASN A 106 13.47 -11.85 2.85
C ASN A 106 13.00 -13.06 3.67
N ALA A 107 11.68 -13.30 3.75
CA ALA A 107 11.10 -14.43 4.45
C ALA A 107 11.46 -15.78 3.77
N GLU A 108 11.44 -16.84 4.55
CA GLU A 108 11.70 -18.18 4.03
C GLU A 108 10.57 -18.65 3.10
N LEU A 109 10.93 -19.52 2.13
CA LEU A 109 9.97 -20.02 1.15
C LEU A 109 8.77 -20.75 1.78
N ASP A 110 9.00 -21.53 2.82
CA ASP A 110 7.94 -22.25 3.54
C ASP A 110 6.96 -21.30 4.23
N GLU A 111 7.45 -20.14 4.72
CA GLU A 111 6.60 -19.10 5.29
C GLU A 111 5.74 -18.42 4.21
N LEU A 112 6.31 -18.14 3.04
CA LEU A 112 5.56 -17.61 1.90
C LEU A 112 4.46 -18.59 1.47
N VAL A 113 4.77 -19.86 1.36
CA VAL A 113 3.81 -20.91 1.03
C VAL A 113 2.69 -21.00 2.07
N ALA A 114 3.02 -20.94 3.36
CA ALA A 114 2.04 -20.92 4.44
C ALA A 114 1.15 -19.67 4.38
N ALA A 115 1.74 -18.50 4.08
CA ALA A 115 1.00 -17.25 3.90
C ALA A 115 0.03 -17.33 2.71
N ILE A 116 0.50 -17.81 1.55
CA ILE A 116 -0.34 -18.02 0.36
C ILE A 116 -1.54 -18.92 0.71
N LYS A 117 -1.31 -20.05 1.38
CA LYS A 117 -2.39 -20.97 1.77
C LYS A 117 -3.39 -20.37 2.77
N LYS A 118 -2.94 -19.55 3.72
CA LYS A 118 -3.82 -18.82 4.63
C LYS A 118 -4.67 -17.81 3.87
N VAL A 119 -4.04 -16.98 3.04
CA VAL A 119 -4.73 -15.96 2.25
C VAL A 119 -5.70 -16.60 1.26
N ALA A 120 -5.37 -17.76 0.66
CA ALA A 120 -6.28 -18.52 -0.21
C ALA A 120 -7.58 -18.91 0.50
N ARG A 121 -7.54 -19.20 1.81
CA ARG A 121 -8.73 -19.46 2.63
C ARG A 121 -9.50 -18.21 3.07
N GLY A 122 -9.00 -17.01 2.68
CA GLY A 122 -9.59 -15.72 3.08
C GLY A 122 -9.13 -15.24 4.47
N GLU A 123 -8.18 -15.93 5.10
CA GLU A 123 -7.60 -15.53 6.37
C GLU A 123 -6.60 -14.37 6.18
N ARG A 124 -6.46 -13.51 7.17
CA ARG A 124 -5.42 -12.48 7.16
C ARG A 124 -4.07 -13.07 7.54
N PHE A 125 -3.02 -12.57 6.90
CA PHE A 125 -1.65 -12.89 7.22
C PHE A 125 -0.78 -11.63 7.21
N ILE A 126 -0.16 -11.31 8.33
CA ILE A 126 0.82 -10.23 8.45
C ILE A 126 2.01 -10.84 9.17
N ASP A 127 3.20 -10.78 8.57
CA ASP A 127 4.38 -11.30 9.24
C ASP A 127 4.77 -10.47 10.48
N ALA A 128 5.64 -11.04 11.31
CA ALA A 128 6.01 -10.42 12.58
C ALA A 128 6.74 -9.09 12.39
N GLU A 129 7.61 -8.98 11.39
CA GLU A 129 8.39 -7.77 11.12
C GLU A 129 7.47 -6.63 10.68
N ILE A 130 6.54 -6.88 9.76
CA ILE A 130 5.54 -5.90 9.34
C ILE A 130 4.59 -5.54 10.50
N SER A 131 4.18 -6.52 11.29
CA SER A 131 3.31 -6.27 12.45
C SER A 131 3.99 -5.34 13.46
N GLN A 132 5.26 -5.55 13.76
CA GLN A 132 6.05 -4.67 14.61
C GLN A 132 6.18 -3.26 13.99
N MET A 133 6.54 -3.18 12.70
CA MET A 133 6.67 -1.90 11.98
C MET A 133 5.37 -1.07 12.04
N LEU A 134 4.21 -1.70 11.82
CA LEU A 134 2.90 -1.02 11.88
C LEU A 134 2.53 -0.60 13.31
N SER A 135 2.94 -1.33 14.32
CA SER A 135 2.73 -1.01 15.74
C SER A 135 3.58 0.18 16.18
N GLU A 136 4.84 0.23 15.76
CA GLU A 136 5.77 1.32 16.08
C GLU A 136 5.49 2.60 15.28
N ASN A 137 5.04 2.44 14.04
CA ASN A 137 4.76 3.54 13.13
C ASN A 137 3.38 3.35 12.48
N PRO A 138 2.29 3.57 13.21
CA PRO A 138 0.95 3.38 12.65
C PRO A 138 0.76 4.26 11.41
N PRO A 139 0.07 3.75 10.39
CA PRO A 139 -0.17 4.48 9.15
C PRO A 139 -1.02 5.72 9.45
N ILE A 140 -0.65 6.84 8.79
CA ILE A 140 -1.43 8.06 8.88
C ILE A 140 -2.66 7.91 7.98
N PRO A 141 -3.89 8.18 8.49
CA PRO A 141 -5.09 8.10 7.67
C PRO A 141 -4.98 8.96 6.40
N GLU A 142 -5.47 8.44 5.27
CA GLU A 142 -5.35 9.10 3.97
C GLU A 142 -5.87 10.55 4.00
N LEU A 143 -5.02 11.50 3.61
CA LEU A 143 -5.39 12.91 3.56
C LEU A 143 -6.35 13.18 2.41
N SER A 144 -7.45 13.88 2.68
CA SER A 144 -8.31 14.38 1.61
C SER A 144 -7.54 15.35 0.70
N PRO A 145 -7.99 15.58 -0.56
CA PRO A 145 -7.35 16.55 -1.45
C PRO A 145 -7.15 17.91 -0.79
N ARG A 146 -8.13 18.36 -0.01
CA ARG A 146 -8.08 19.62 0.73
C ARG A 146 -7.01 19.64 1.82
N GLN A 147 -6.93 18.57 2.61
CA GLN A 147 -5.92 18.42 3.65
C GLN A 147 -4.51 18.34 3.06
N ARG A 148 -4.37 17.68 1.91
CA ARG A 148 -3.10 17.63 1.18
C ARG A 148 -2.67 19.02 0.71
N GLN A 149 -3.56 19.81 0.08
CA GLN A 149 -3.27 21.18 -0.32
C GLN A 149 -2.84 22.06 0.86
N ILE A 150 -3.49 21.92 2.01
CA ILE A 150 -3.14 22.65 3.24
C ILE A 150 -1.74 22.24 3.69
N LEU A 151 -1.45 20.95 3.79
CA LEU A 151 -0.16 20.45 4.24
C LEU A 151 0.97 20.88 3.28
N GLU A 152 0.76 20.85 1.97
CA GLU A 152 1.68 21.39 0.97
C GLU A 152 1.97 22.89 1.18
N SER A 153 0.92 23.67 1.44
CA SER A 153 1.07 25.12 1.70
C SER A 153 1.85 25.38 3.00
N VAL A 154 1.57 24.58 4.02
CA VAL A 154 2.29 24.60 5.29
C VAL A 154 3.77 24.28 5.10
N THR A 155 4.12 23.28 4.32
CA THR A 155 5.51 22.89 4.05
C THR A 155 6.26 23.93 3.20
N ARG A 156 5.55 24.68 2.35
CA ARG A 156 6.09 25.83 1.60
C ARG A 156 6.26 27.09 2.46
N GLY A 157 5.86 27.06 3.72
CA GLY A 157 6.01 28.18 4.65
C GLY A 157 4.92 29.24 4.59
N LEU A 158 3.80 29.03 3.86
CA LEU A 158 2.71 29.99 3.77
C LEU A 158 2.04 30.21 5.13
N SER A 159 1.72 31.45 5.47
CA SER A 159 0.92 31.78 6.66
C SER A 159 -0.54 31.32 6.50
N ASN A 160 -1.28 31.24 7.60
CA ASN A 160 -2.70 30.87 7.57
C ASN A 160 -3.53 31.87 6.71
N GLU A 161 -3.18 33.14 6.69
CA GLU A 161 -3.84 34.17 5.87
C GLU A 161 -3.59 33.91 4.37
N GLU A 162 -2.36 33.58 3.99
CA GLU A 162 -2.02 33.23 2.61
C GLU A 162 -2.72 31.94 2.17
N ILE A 163 -2.79 30.93 3.04
CA ILE A 163 -3.53 29.69 2.77
C ILE A 163 -5.02 29.98 2.60
N ALA A 164 -5.64 30.77 3.49
CA ALA A 164 -7.04 31.14 3.41
C ALA A 164 -7.35 31.86 2.08
N LYS A 165 -6.49 32.82 1.70
CA LYS A 165 -6.62 33.54 0.42
C LYS A 165 -6.48 32.62 -0.79
N MET A 166 -5.47 31.75 -0.79
CA MET A 166 -5.25 30.78 -1.88
C MET A 166 -6.41 29.82 -2.04
N LEU A 167 -7.03 29.42 -0.92
CA LEU A 167 -8.12 28.46 -0.91
C LEU A 167 -9.52 29.10 -1.07
N GLY A 168 -9.61 30.45 -1.10
CA GLY A 168 -10.86 31.18 -1.24
C GLY A 168 -11.83 31.00 -0.05
N ILE A 169 -11.28 30.87 1.17
CA ILE A 169 -12.07 30.65 2.40
C ILE A 169 -11.76 31.68 3.46
N GLY A 170 -12.65 31.84 4.44
CA GLY A 170 -12.41 32.69 5.59
C GLY A 170 -11.29 32.16 6.51
N LEU A 171 -10.55 33.08 7.16
CA LEU A 171 -9.42 32.73 8.03
C LEU A 171 -9.82 31.81 9.20
N SER A 172 -11.02 31.94 9.75
CA SER A 172 -11.52 31.06 10.81
C SER A 172 -11.72 29.62 10.32
N VAL A 173 -12.26 29.46 9.13
CA VAL A 173 -12.49 28.14 8.49
C VAL A 173 -11.15 27.50 8.13
N GLU A 174 -10.19 28.29 7.64
CA GLU A 174 -8.84 27.83 7.35
C GLU A 174 -8.15 27.29 8.62
N LYS A 175 -8.19 28.03 9.74
CA LYS A 175 -7.61 27.58 11.00
C LYS A 175 -8.18 26.26 11.50
N GLU A 176 -9.48 26.02 11.31
CA GLU A 176 -10.11 24.73 11.60
C GLU A 176 -9.60 23.62 10.71
N HIS A 177 -9.46 23.87 9.41
CA HIS A 177 -8.92 22.90 8.46
C HIS A 177 -7.45 22.56 8.74
N VAL A 178 -6.62 23.56 9.04
CA VAL A 178 -5.21 23.35 9.45
C VAL A 178 -5.15 22.52 10.72
N ARG A 179 -5.95 22.87 11.73
CA ARG A 179 -6.00 22.13 13.00
C ARG A 179 -6.43 20.67 12.78
N ALA A 180 -7.48 20.46 11.99
CA ALA A 180 -7.96 19.12 11.65
C ALA A 180 -6.90 18.32 10.87
N THR A 181 -6.17 18.96 9.95
CA THR A 181 -5.08 18.33 9.20
C THR A 181 -3.94 17.93 10.13
N PHE A 182 -3.52 18.82 11.04
CA PHE A 182 -2.47 18.52 12.03
C PHE A 182 -2.87 17.38 12.96
N ALA A 183 -4.10 17.43 13.50
CA ALA A 183 -4.62 16.36 14.34
C ALA A 183 -4.61 15.00 13.62
N LYS A 184 -4.98 14.99 12.32
CA LYS A 184 -5.04 13.78 11.51
C LYS A 184 -3.66 13.14 11.29
N ILE A 185 -2.60 13.95 11.16
CA ILE A 185 -1.23 13.45 11.00
C ILE A 185 -0.49 13.29 12.34
N GLY A 186 -1.14 13.58 13.47
CA GLY A 186 -0.56 13.48 14.80
C GLY A 186 0.42 14.61 15.14
N ALA A 187 0.33 15.77 14.46
CA ALA A 187 1.20 16.92 14.72
C ALA A 187 0.61 17.87 15.77
N ALA A 188 1.38 18.21 16.81
CA ALA A 188 0.98 19.16 17.82
C ALA A 188 1.14 20.62 17.37
N ASN A 189 2.00 20.89 16.39
CA ASN A 189 2.29 22.22 15.89
C ASN A 189 2.77 22.20 14.43
N ARG A 190 2.95 23.40 13.85
CA ARG A 190 3.34 23.58 12.45
C ARG A 190 4.70 22.97 12.11
N SER A 191 5.70 23.17 12.98
CA SER A 191 7.04 22.63 12.73
C SER A 191 7.04 21.09 12.73
N GLU A 192 6.27 20.50 13.63
CA GLU A 192 6.08 19.06 13.69
C GLU A 192 5.30 18.53 12.48
N ALA A 193 4.28 19.26 12.01
CA ALA A 193 3.55 18.91 10.80
C ALA A 193 4.47 18.86 9.57
N VAL A 194 5.38 19.82 9.43
CA VAL A 194 6.40 19.82 8.37
C VAL A 194 7.33 18.62 8.51
N ALA A 195 7.84 18.37 9.72
CA ALA A 195 8.74 17.24 9.98
C ALA A 195 8.09 15.89 9.67
N ILE A 196 6.81 15.68 10.06
CA ILE A 196 6.05 14.48 9.77
C ILE A 196 5.80 14.36 8.27
N ALA A 197 5.38 15.43 7.58
CA ALA A 197 5.12 15.43 6.16
C ALA A 197 6.35 15.00 5.35
N LEU A 198 7.53 15.48 5.71
CA LEU A 198 8.79 15.12 5.06
C LEU A 198 9.21 13.68 5.39
N ARG A 199 9.22 13.32 6.68
CA ARG A 199 9.64 11.99 7.15
C ARG A 199 8.78 10.87 6.59
N LYS A 200 7.47 11.10 6.50
CA LYS A 200 6.49 10.10 6.06
C LYS A 200 6.12 10.22 4.57
N HIS A 201 6.83 11.06 3.83
CA HIS A 201 6.59 11.28 2.39
C HIS A 201 5.11 11.53 2.04
N LEU A 202 4.39 12.27 2.88
CA LEU A 202 2.95 12.54 2.69
C LEU A 202 2.66 13.42 1.46
N LEU A 203 3.68 14.06 0.91
CA LEU A 203 3.61 14.97 -0.23
C LEU A 203 4.57 14.49 -1.32
N LYS A 204 4.13 14.55 -2.57
CA LYS A 204 5.01 14.40 -3.74
C LYS A 204 5.70 15.75 -3.93
N ILE A 205 6.97 15.86 -3.52
CA ILE A 205 7.81 17.04 -3.72
C ILE A 205 8.51 16.92 -5.07
#